data_581059fc412470b5876772aa253717fd
#
_entry.id   581059fc412470b5876772aa253717fd
#
_cell.length_a   1.000
_cell.length_b   1.000
_cell.length_c   1.000
_cell.angle_alpha   90.00
_cell.angle_beta   90.00
_cell.angle_gamma   90.00
#
_symmetry.space_group_name_H-M   'P 1'
#
loop_
_entity.id
_entity.type
_entity.pdbx_description
1 polymer ?
#
loop_
_entity_poly.entity_id
_entity_poly.type
_entity_poly.pdbx_seq_one_letter_code
_entity_poly.pdbx_strand_id
1 'polypeptide(L)'
;FHDRTRNLYNLIRGVTRPFPGAFCFCNGEKITVWSAHPFDEMLDFSMYAPGEIIDIFDKKLIVRTLDGSLLVEDYESEIELEPGMLLE
;
A
#
# COMPACT_ATOMS: atom_id res chain seq x y z
N PHE A 1 4.92 3.66 -3.97
CA PHE A 1 3.52 3.88 -4.39
C PHE A 1 3.36 4.94 -5.49
N HIS A 2 4.45 5.41 -6.06
CA HIS A 2 4.43 6.36 -7.18
C HIS A 2 4.37 5.64 -8.53
N ASP A 3 3.81 4.45 -8.55
CA ASP A 3 3.65 3.63 -9.75
C ASP A 3 2.20 3.23 -9.92
N ARG A 4 1.88 2.63 -11.05
CA ARG A 4 0.52 2.18 -11.34
C ARG A 4 0.15 0.98 -10.47
N THR A 5 -1.13 0.88 -10.14
CA THR A 5 -1.67 -0.17 -9.28
C THR A 5 -1.25 -1.56 -9.76
N ARG A 6 -1.36 -1.84 -11.06
CA ARG A 6 -1.02 -3.15 -11.61
C ARG A 6 0.46 -3.49 -11.42
N ASN A 7 1.36 -2.52 -11.62
CA ASN A 7 2.78 -2.74 -11.45
C ASN A 7 3.12 -3.04 -9.99
N LEU A 8 2.53 -2.29 -9.07
CA LEU A 8 2.72 -2.50 -7.63
C LEU A 8 2.18 -3.86 -7.21
N TYR A 9 1.00 -4.23 -7.68
CA TYR A 9 0.40 -5.51 -7.39
C TYR A 9 1.28 -6.67 -7.86
N ASN A 10 1.80 -6.59 -9.10
CA ASN A 10 2.67 -7.62 -9.64
C ASN A 10 3.99 -7.71 -8.87
N LEU A 11 4.56 -6.58 -8.45
CA LEU A 11 5.78 -6.56 -7.64
C LEU A 11 5.56 -7.28 -6.31
N ILE A 12 4.46 -6.96 -5.62
CA ILE A 12 4.14 -7.57 -4.33
C ILE A 12 3.96 -9.08 -4.47
N ARG A 13 3.24 -9.53 -5.50
CA ARG A 13 3.04 -10.95 -5.77
C ARG A 13 4.36 -11.68 -6.03
N GLY A 14 5.28 -11.01 -6.73
CA GLY A 14 6.55 -11.62 -7.14
C GLY A 14 7.55 -11.80 -6.01
N VAL A 15 7.42 -11.04 -4.92
CA VAL A 15 8.41 -11.05 -3.83
C VAL A 15 7.81 -11.46 -2.48
N THR A 16 6.62 -12.08 -2.49
CA THR A 16 5.99 -12.57 -1.26
C THR A 16 6.67 -13.84 -0.75
N ARG A 17 6.23 -14.36 0.41
CA ARG A 17 6.84 -15.54 1.05
C ARG A 17 7.09 -16.66 0.05
N PRO A 18 8.25 -17.36 0.14
CA PRO A 18 9.29 -17.29 1.17
C PRO A 18 10.33 -16.18 0.98
N PHE A 19 10.16 -15.31 0.00
CA PHE A 19 11.05 -14.18 -0.23
C PHE A 19 10.84 -13.08 0.82
N PRO A 20 11.75 -12.08 0.91
CA PRO A 20 11.65 -11.04 1.95
C PRO A 20 10.39 -10.18 1.92
N GLY A 21 9.62 -10.21 0.80
CA GLY A 21 8.44 -9.37 0.64
C GLY A 21 8.77 -8.01 0.06
N ALA A 22 7.75 -7.30 -0.40
CA ALA A 22 7.89 -5.91 -0.82
C ALA A 22 7.98 -5.02 0.41
N PHE A 23 8.65 -3.88 0.31
CA PHE A 23 8.75 -2.97 1.43
C PHE A 23 8.60 -1.53 0.99
N CYS A 24 8.21 -0.70 1.94
CA CYS A 24 8.15 0.75 1.80
C CYS A 24 8.53 1.37 3.14
N PHE A 25 8.56 2.69 3.21
CA PHE A 25 8.90 3.41 4.43
C PHE A 25 7.80 4.40 4.79
N CYS A 26 7.57 4.55 6.08
CA CYS A 26 6.67 5.56 6.61
C CYS A 26 7.37 6.23 7.79
N ASN A 27 7.61 7.53 7.69
CA ASN A 27 8.36 8.30 8.70
C ASN A 27 9.72 7.67 9.04
N GLY A 28 10.39 7.09 8.01
CA GLY A 28 11.69 6.44 8.19
C GLY A 28 11.63 5.00 8.68
N GLU A 29 10.45 4.50 9.03
CA GLU A 29 10.26 3.12 9.50
C GLU A 29 9.88 2.19 8.34
N LYS A 30 10.49 1.02 8.31
CA LYS A 30 10.25 0.04 7.26
C LYS A 30 8.91 -0.66 7.46
N ILE A 31 8.11 -0.69 6.40
CA ILE A 31 6.84 -1.42 6.35
C ILE A 31 7.00 -2.54 5.33
N THR A 32 6.75 -3.78 5.73
CA THR A 32 6.80 -4.93 4.82
C THR A 32 5.39 -5.29 4.39
N VAL A 33 5.18 -5.39 3.08
CA VAL A 33 3.88 -5.73 2.48
C VAL A 33 3.95 -7.15 1.93
N TRP A 34 3.12 -8.03 2.47
CA TRP A 34 3.07 -9.44 2.07
C TRP A 34 1.98 -9.73 1.06
N SER A 35 0.84 -9.04 1.14
CA SER A 35 -0.31 -9.29 0.28
C SER A 35 -1.10 -8.02 0.04
N ALA A 36 -1.50 -7.80 -1.21
CA ALA A 36 -2.32 -6.66 -1.58
C ALA A 36 -3.10 -6.98 -2.85
N HIS A 37 -4.19 -6.26 -3.07
CA HIS A 37 -5.01 -6.36 -4.29
C HIS A 37 -5.38 -4.96 -4.75
N PRO A 38 -5.58 -4.75 -6.07
CA PRO A 38 -6.17 -3.51 -6.55
C PRO A 38 -7.52 -3.28 -5.86
N PHE A 39 -7.72 -2.05 -5.39
CA PHE A 39 -9.00 -1.68 -4.79
C PHE A 39 -9.93 -1.16 -5.89
N ASP A 40 -11.06 -0.58 -5.53
CA ASP A 40 -12.09 -0.17 -6.47
C ASP A 40 -11.57 0.87 -7.48
N GLU A 41 -11.45 0.47 -8.76
CA GLU A 41 -10.96 1.32 -9.84
C GLU A 41 -12.00 2.34 -10.30
N MET A 42 -13.25 2.20 -9.86
CA MET A 42 -14.34 3.10 -10.21
C MET A 42 -14.38 4.35 -9.32
N LEU A 43 -13.68 4.33 -8.19
CA LEU A 43 -13.62 5.47 -7.27
C LEU A 43 -12.50 6.42 -7.66
N ASP A 44 -12.76 7.71 -7.52
CA ASP A 44 -11.77 8.75 -7.79
C ASP A 44 -11.05 9.11 -6.49
N PHE A 45 -9.77 8.79 -6.44
CA PHE A 45 -8.91 9.10 -5.30
C PHE A 45 -7.91 10.23 -5.61
N SER A 46 -8.18 11.03 -6.65
CA SER A 46 -7.24 12.06 -7.11
C SER A 46 -6.96 13.13 -6.05
N MET A 47 -7.81 13.28 -5.06
CA MET A 47 -7.60 14.21 -3.94
C MET A 47 -6.49 13.76 -2.98
N TYR A 48 -6.05 12.50 -3.09
CA TYR A 48 -5.00 11.95 -2.23
C TYR A 48 -3.68 11.91 -2.99
N ALA A 49 -2.56 12.07 -2.28
CA ALA A 49 -1.24 11.94 -2.89
C ALA A 49 -0.90 10.46 -3.08
N PRO A 50 -0.12 10.10 -4.13
CA PRO A 50 0.37 8.72 -4.26
C PRO A 50 1.14 8.29 -3.01
N GLY A 51 0.80 7.11 -2.47
CA GLY A 51 1.37 6.61 -1.22
C GLY A 51 0.61 7.03 0.03
N GLU A 52 -0.35 7.94 -0.09
CA GLU A 52 -1.15 8.35 1.07
C GLU A 52 -2.10 7.23 1.49
N ILE A 53 -2.15 6.95 2.80
CA ILE A 53 -3.12 6.00 3.36
C ILE A 53 -4.48 6.69 3.37
N ILE A 54 -5.40 6.17 2.58
CA ILE A 54 -6.75 6.74 2.44
C ILE A 54 -7.61 6.35 3.62
N ASP A 55 -7.56 5.08 4.02
CA ASP A 55 -8.34 4.55 5.12
C ASP A 55 -7.69 3.29 5.68
N ILE A 56 -8.06 2.95 6.91
CA ILE A 56 -7.60 1.72 7.58
C ILE A 56 -8.82 1.08 8.20
N PHE A 57 -9.06 -0.19 7.88
CA PHE A 57 -10.15 -0.95 8.49
C PHE A 57 -9.75 -2.42 8.58
N ASP A 58 -10.15 -3.07 9.66
CA ASP A 58 -9.95 -4.50 9.84
C ASP A 58 -8.48 -4.93 9.65
N LYS A 59 -7.54 -4.07 10.08
CA LYS A 59 -6.09 -4.24 9.93
C LYS A 59 -5.63 -4.25 8.47
N LYS A 60 -6.41 -3.64 7.57
CA LYS A 60 -6.07 -3.50 6.16
C LYS A 60 -5.94 -2.01 5.83
N LEU A 61 -5.08 -1.71 4.85
CA LEU A 61 -4.84 -0.35 4.41
C LEU A 61 -5.36 -0.14 3.00
N ILE A 62 -6.00 1.00 2.75
CA ILE A 62 -6.26 1.46 1.40
C ILE A 62 -5.25 2.56 1.11
N VAL A 63 -4.41 2.38 0.10
CA VAL A 63 -3.31 3.28 -0.21
C VAL A 63 -3.44 3.78 -1.64
N ARG A 64 -3.26 5.08 -1.82
CA ARG A 64 -3.31 5.73 -3.14
C ARG A 64 -2.11 5.30 -3.98
N THR A 65 -2.36 4.87 -5.21
CA THR A 65 -1.34 4.60 -6.21
C THR A 65 -1.35 5.70 -7.27
N LEU A 66 -0.52 5.60 -8.30
CA LEU A 66 -0.47 6.61 -9.35
C LEU A 66 -1.81 6.73 -10.09
N ASP A 67 -2.46 5.61 -10.39
CA ASP A 67 -3.69 5.58 -11.19
C ASP A 67 -4.92 5.03 -10.47
N GLY A 68 -4.83 4.79 -9.15
CA GLY A 68 -5.95 4.23 -8.41
C GLY A 68 -5.63 4.02 -6.96
N SER A 69 -5.93 2.83 -6.45
CA SER A 69 -5.66 2.47 -5.07
C SER A 69 -5.38 0.99 -4.93
N LEU A 70 -4.69 0.63 -3.85
CA LEU A 70 -4.29 -0.73 -3.53
C LEU A 70 -4.79 -1.04 -2.13
N LEU A 71 -5.46 -2.19 -1.97
CA LEU A 71 -5.83 -2.71 -0.66
C LEU A 71 -4.70 -3.59 -0.15
N VAL A 72 -4.00 -3.12 0.89
CA VAL A 72 -2.94 -3.88 1.54
C VAL A 72 -3.57 -4.74 2.61
N GLU A 73 -3.54 -6.06 2.43
CA GLU A 73 -4.25 -7.00 3.28
C GLU A 73 -3.37 -7.63 4.34
N ASP A 74 -2.09 -7.82 4.07
CA ASP A 74 -1.14 -8.43 5.01
C ASP A 74 0.15 -7.62 4.98
N TYR A 75 0.51 -7.05 6.11
CA TYR A 75 1.70 -6.22 6.22
C TYR A 75 2.24 -6.27 7.64
N GLU A 76 3.51 -5.90 7.79
CA GLU A 76 4.17 -5.77 9.09
C GLU A 76 4.71 -4.36 9.26
N SER A 77 4.44 -3.76 10.43
CA SER A 77 4.90 -2.43 10.77
C SER A 77 5.20 -2.36 12.26
N GLU A 78 6.30 -1.70 12.62
CA GLU A 78 6.65 -1.47 14.02
C GLU A 78 5.98 -0.21 14.57
N ILE A 79 5.39 0.60 13.70
CA ILE A 79 4.67 1.82 14.11
C ILE A 79 3.19 1.66 13.80
N GLU A 80 2.37 2.41 14.53
CA GLU A 80 0.94 2.47 14.26
C GLU A 80 0.70 3.35 13.03
N LEU A 81 -0.01 2.80 12.04
CA LEU A 81 -0.34 3.53 10.82
C LEU A 81 -1.71 4.18 10.95
N GLU A 82 -1.86 5.37 10.38
CA GLU A 82 -3.10 6.13 10.44
C GLU A 82 -3.43 6.71 9.05
N PRO A 83 -4.72 6.96 8.74
CA PRO A 83 -5.08 7.65 7.51
C PRO A 83 -4.39 9.01 7.41
N GLY A 84 -3.93 9.35 6.21
CA GLY A 84 -3.20 10.58 5.96
C GLY A 84 -1.69 10.44 5.98
N MET A 85 -1.15 9.34 6.54
CA MET A 85 0.29 9.07 6.50
C MET A 85 0.71 8.69 5.09
N LEU A 86 1.95 9.02 4.73
CA LEU A 86 2.51 8.74 3.40
C LEU A 86 3.46 7.55 3.47
N LEU A 87 3.25 6.58 2.58
CA LEU A 87 4.17 5.46 2.36
C LEU A 87 5.08 5.79 1.19
N GLU A 88 6.36 5.65 1.39
CA GLU A 88 7.38 6.01 0.40
C GLU A 88 8.10 4.80 -0.18
#